data_7aad478e562362b42956260e2ff087fe
#
_entry.id   7aad478e562362b42956260e2ff087fe
#
_cell.length_a   1.000
_cell.length_b   1.000
_cell.length_c   1.000
_cell.angle_alpha   90.00
_cell.angle_beta   90.00
_cell.angle_gamma   90.00
#
_symmetry.space_group_name_H-M   'P 1'
#
loop_
_entity.id
_entity.type
_entity.pdbx_description
1 polymer ?
#
loop_
_entity_poly.entity_id
_entity_poly.type
_entity_poly.pdbx_seq_one_letter_code
_entity_poly.pdbx_strand_id
1 'polypeptide(L)'
;MYMGWTPMLIVYNERDLENVLRDTSVDLKAFQYYLLKDWLHDGLLMSKGPKWVSRRKLLTPSFHFSILEKFLPTMIEHAQRLSDRLCGLSDSPAMDIIPIITMTSLDTIFETIMGVDLRSQKGQGQEYMEAVHKLGTIFTQRTQCPWYWNDTFFRCTSVGREWMKALKTLQYTTKKVIADRKKELENMRSTDDVTIDDMSQEVRKRRKLAFLDLLIEAQRQNSDLTDEGIQEEVDTFMFEGHDTISSTVALAFYLLARNPEVQRKVHEELDLVLGNDRDKKIMMEDLQKLEYLGYVMKECQRVLTTVPYVGRNLESDKHMCGTILPKGTPVWMGYYWLHRDPKYFPNPEKFDPDRFLPANSQDRPNFTFLPFSAGHRNCIGQKFALMEQKAMMASVLRKVKMTSTQTFEELGLVNELILRASKGIHIKISLRD
;
A
#
# COMPACT_ATOMS: atom_id res chain seq x y z
N MET A 1 -2.76 -14.20 23.89
CA MET A 1 -2.12 -15.06 22.86
C MET A 1 -0.62 -15.13 23.15
N TYR A 2 0.05 -16.21 22.77
CA TYR A 2 1.51 -16.34 22.92
C TYR A 2 2.16 -16.58 21.56
N MET A 3 3.28 -15.90 21.30
CA MET A 3 4.16 -16.19 20.17
C MET A 3 5.46 -16.78 20.74
N GLY A 4 5.64 -18.09 20.60
CA GLY A 4 6.61 -18.81 21.41
C GLY A 4 6.28 -18.62 22.89
N TRP A 5 7.22 -18.11 23.66
CA TRP A 5 7.04 -17.77 25.10
C TRP A 5 6.72 -16.28 25.36
N THR A 6 6.57 -15.46 24.32
CA THR A 6 6.26 -14.03 24.47
C THR A 6 4.73 -13.83 24.51
N PRO A 7 4.15 -13.36 25.63
CA PRO A 7 2.76 -12.99 25.67
C PRO A 7 2.49 -11.78 24.79
N MET A 8 1.39 -11.80 24.04
CA MET A 8 0.96 -10.69 23.19
C MET A 8 -0.50 -10.36 23.50
N LEU A 9 -0.80 -9.09 23.60
CA LEU A 9 -2.17 -8.60 23.66
C LEU A 9 -2.68 -8.25 22.26
N ILE A 10 -3.85 -8.78 21.87
CA ILE A 10 -4.54 -8.35 20.66
C ILE A 10 -5.74 -7.51 21.08
N VAL A 11 -5.80 -6.29 20.62
CA VAL A 11 -6.88 -5.33 20.86
C VAL A 11 -7.65 -5.14 19.58
N TYR A 12 -8.98 -5.34 19.63
CA TYR A 12 -9.86 -5.20 18.45
C TYR A 12 -11.22 -4.55 18.77
N ASN A 13 -11.40 -4.01 19.97
CA ASN A 13 -12.54 -3.15 20.26
C ASN A 13 -12.20 -1.67 20.00
N GLU A 14 -13.21 -0.88 19.62
CA GLU A 14 -13.00 0.51 19.18
C GLU A 14 -12.40 1.40 20.26
N ARG A 15 -12.82 1.21 21.51
CA ARG A 15 -12.40 2.07 22.64
C ARG A 15 -10.92 1.90 22.99
N ASP A 16 -10.48 0.65 23.11
CA ASP A 16 -9.09 0.37 23.43
C ASP A 16 -8.17 0.66 22.24
N LEU A 17 -8.65 0.44 21.00
CA LEU A 17 -7.93 0.84 19.79
C LEU A 17 -7.77 2.37 19.72
N GLU A 18 -8.81 3.14 20.02
CA GLU A 18 -8.74 4.59 20.07
C GLU A 18 -7.70 5.06 21.10
N ASN A 19 -7.70 4.45 22.30
CA ASN A 19 -6.75 4.77 23.36
C ASN A 19 -5.31 4.53 22.92
N VAL A 20 -5.01 3.37 22.30
CA VAL A 20 -3.66 3.04 21.81
C VAL A 20 -3.24 3.95 20.66
N LEU A 21 -4.13 4.21 19.71
CA LEU A 21 -3.81 4.95 18.47
C LEU A 21 -3.65 6.46 18.71
N ARG A 22 -4.32 7.01 19.74
CA ARG A 22 -4.18 8.41 20.14
C ARG A 22 -2.98 8.66 21.06
N ASP A 23 -2.48 7.62 21.73
CA ASP A 23 -1.36 7.76 22.68
C ASP A 23 -0.02 7.87 21.95
N THR A 24 0.53 9.08 21.91
CA THR A 24 1.82 9.37 21.27
C THR A 24 3.02 8.75 22.00
N SER A 25 2.84 8.27 23.23
CA SER A 25 3.89 7.56 23.98
C SER A 25 3.96 6.07 23.65
N VAL A 26 3.04 5.54 22.83
CA VAL A 26 3.06 4.17 22.33
C VAL A 26 3.57 4.18 20.89
N ASP A 27 4.84 4.54 20.72
CA ASP A 27 5.46 4.77 19.41
C ASP A 27 6.38 3.63 18.92
N LEU A 28 6.88 2.80 19.86
CA LEU A 28 7.80 1.72 19.58
C LEU A 28 7.11 0.59 18.81
N LYS A 29 7.63 0.22 17.66
CA LYS A 29 7.15 -0.95 16.90
C LYS A 29 7.33 -2.24 17.68
N ALA A 30 6.41 -3.20 17.50
CA ALA A 30 6.56 -4.54 18.06
C ALA A 30 7.85 -5.20 17.55
N PHE A 31 8.43 -6.11 18.34
CA PHE A 31 9.76 -6.66 18.06
C PHE A 31 9.86 -7.35 16.70
N GLN A 32 8.77 -7.90 16.18
CA GLN A 32 8.75 -8.55 14.87
C GLN A 32 9.17 -7.63 13.74
N TYR A 33 8.89 -6.33 13.84
CA TYR A 33 9.34 -5.36 12.85
C TYR A 33 10.87 -5.27 12.76
N TYR A 34 11.58 -5.53 13.86
CA TYR A 34 13.05 -5.53 13.84
C TYR A 34 13.64 -6.60 12.92
N LEU A 35 12.89 -7.67 12.60
CA LEU A 35 13.30 -8.68 11.63
C LEU A 35 13.34 -8.13 10.19
N LEU A 36 12.76 -6.96 9.94
CA LEU A 36 12.80 -6.23 8.66
C LEU A 36 13.94 -5.21 8.60
N LYS A 37 14.72 -5.03 9.67
CA LYS A 37 15.71 -3.96 9.78
C LYS A 37 16.78 -4.03 8.69
N ASP A 38 17.18 -5.21 8.24
CA ASP A 38 18.14 -5.38 7.15
C ASP A 38 17.59 -4.83 5.81
N TRP A 39 16.26 -4.76 5.65
CA TRP A 39 15.58 -4.28 4.45
C TRP A 39 15.15 -2.82 4.56
N LEU A 40 14.33 -2.51 5.57
CA LEU A 40 13.68 -1.19 5.71
C LEU A 40 14.48 -0.24 6.62
N HIS A 41 15.63 -0.70 7.12
CA HIS A 41 16.55 0.06 7.96
C HIS A 41 15.82 0.82 9.08
N ASP A 42 15.96 2.15 9.13
CA ASP A 42 15.31 3.04 10.08
C ASP A 42 14.49 4.12 9.35
N GLY A 43 13.86 3.73 8.23
CA GLY A 43 12.93 4.55 7.45
C GLY A 43 11.62 4.85 8.20
N LEU A 44 10.68 5.57 7.56
CA LEU A 44 9.48 6.09 8.20
C LEU A 44 8.62 5.02 8.89
N LEU A 45 8.56 3.80 8.35
CA LEU A 45 7.86 2.67 9.00
C LEU A 45 8.50 2.30 10.33
N MET A 46 9.84 2.21 10.36
CA MET A 46 10.63 1.60 11.43
C MET A 46 11.08 2.60 12.49
N SER A 47 11.38 3.85 12.10
CA SER A 47 11.92 4.88 12.97
C SER A 47 10.96 5.31 14.07
N LYS A 48 11.50 5.93 15.13
CA LYS A 48 10.76 6.44 16.29
C LYS A 48 11.31 7.78 16.76
N GLY A 49 10.57 8.41 17.67
CA GLY A 49 10.98 9.64 18.35
C GLY A 49 11.32 10.79 17.39
N PRO A 50 12.36 11.60 17.69
CA PRO A 50 12.68 12.81 16.90
C PRO A 50 12.96 12.53 15.42
N LYS A 51 13.62 11.42 15.10
CA LYS A 51 13.88 11.02 13.70
C LYS A 51 12.57 10.82 12.94
N TRP A 52 11.64 10.06 13.52
CA TRP A 52 10.34 9.83 12.89
C TRP A 52 9.56 11.15 12.69
N VAL A 53 9.52 12.01 13.71
CA VAL A 53 8.83 13.31 13.64
C VAL A 53 9.40 14.16 12.50
N SER A 54 10.74 14.25 12.42
CA SER A 54 11.43 15.00 11.36
C SER A 54 11.12 14.43 9.98
N ARG A 55 11.23 13.10 9.79
CA ARG A 55 10.93 12.43 8.52
C ARG A 55 9.47 12.57 8.13
N ARG A 56 8.54 12.34 9.06
CA ARG A 56 7.11 12.51 8.80
C ARG A 56 6.78 13.92 8.35
N LYS A 57 7.36 14.95 9.01
CA LYS A 57 7.18 16.36 8.64
C LYS A 57 7.74 16.66 7.25
N LEU A 58 8.94 16.15 6.94
CA LEU A 58 9.58 16.31 5.63
C LEU A 58 8.74 15.70 4.51
N LEU A 59 8.19 14.50 4.71
CA LEU A 59 7.56 13.70 3.66
C LEU A 59 6.08 14.01 3.45
N THR A 60 5.36 14.47 4.49
CA THR A 60 3.90 14.74 4.42
C THR A 60 3.50 15.66 3.26
N PRO A 61 4.24 16.73 2.90
CA PRO A 61 3.89 17.59 1.77
C PRO A 61 3.79 16.87 0.42
N SER A 62 4.58 15.80 0.18
CA SER A 62 4.52 15.02 -1.06
C SER A 62 3.18 14.28 -1.26
N PHE A 63 2.42 14.10 -0.18
CA PHE A 63 1.10 13.47 -0.19
C PHE A 63 -0.06 14.46 -0.03
N HIS A 64 0.24 15.77 -0.20
CA HIS A 64 -0.82 16.78 -0.21
C HIS A 64 -1.64 16.69 -1.50
N PHE A 65 -2.94 16.97 -1.41
CA PHE A 65 -3.90 16.82 -2.52
C PHE A 65 -3.42 17.50 -3.82
N SER A 66 -2.91 18.73 -3.72
CA SER A 66 -2.40 19.49 -4.87
C SER A 66 -1.19 18.85 -5.58
N ILE A 67 -0.48 17.95 -4.92
CA ILE A 67 0.61 17.16 -5.50
C ILE A 67 0.03 15.89 -6.13
N LEU A 68 -0.86 15.20 -5.41
CA LEU A 68 -1.49 13.97 -5.87
C LEU A 68 -2.30 14.18 -7.15
N GLU A 69 -2.97 15.34 -7.28
CA GLU A 69 -3.69 15.72 -8.49
C GLU A 69 -2.79 15.73 -9.74
N LYS A 70 -1.51 16.08 -9.58
CA LYS A 70 -0.53 16.06 -10.67
C LYS A 70 -0.06 14.65 -11.04
N PHE A 71 -0.19 13.69 -10.13
CA PHE A 71 0.11 12.28 -10.40
C PHE A 71 -1.04 11.55 -11.10
N LEU A 72 -2.25 12.10 -11.02
CA LEU A 72 -3.42 11.44 -11.60
C LEU A 72 -3.28 11.10 -13.09
N PRO A 73 -2.75 11.99 -13.97
CA PRO A 73 -2.56 11.63 -15.38
C PRO A 73 -1.71 10.38 -15.59
N THR A 74 -0.62 10.24 -14.82
CA THR A 74 0.26 9.05 -14.84
C THR A 74 -0.47 7.82 -14.31
N MET A 75 -1.20 7.95 -13.19
CA MET A 75 -2.01 6.85 -12.64
C MET A 75 -3.06 6.35 -13.65
N ILE A 76 -3.74 7.27 -14.35
CA ILE A 76 -4.73 6.92 -15.38
C ILE A 76 -4.06 6.25 -16.58
N GLU A 77 -2.89 6.69 -17.00
CA GLU A 77 -2.15 6.08 -18.11
C GLU A 77 -1.77 4.63 -17.79
N HIS A 78 -1.24 4.36 -16.59
CA HIS A 78 -0.94 2.99 -16.16
C HIS A 78 -2.21 2.16 -15.97
N ALA A 79 -3.27 2.74 -15.42
CA ALA A 79 -4.56 2.07 -15.27
C ALA A 79 -5.20 1.73 -16.63
N GLN A 80 -5.04 2.58 -17.63
CA GLN A 80 -5.50 2.32 -19.00
C GLN A 80 -4.72 1.16 -19.63
N ARG A 81 -3.38 1.13 -19.48
CA ARG A 81 -2.54 0.00 -19.94
C ARG A 81 -2.96 -1.31 -19.27
N LEU A 82 -3.26 -1.28 -17.95
CA LEU A 82 -3.81 -2.43 -17.24
C LEU A 82 -5.14 -2.88 -17.88
N SER A 83 -6.05 -1.93 -18.11
CA SER A 83 -7.34 -2.21 -18.73
C SER A 83 -7.19 -2.84 -20.11
N ASP A 84 -6.35 -2.27 -20.98
CA ASP A 84 -6.12 -2.77 -22.35
C ASP A 84 -5.48 -4.17 -22.34
N ARG A 85 -4.55 -4.41 -21.41
CA ARG A 85 -3.94 -5.74 -21.22
C ARG A 85 -4.99 -6.77 -20.79
N LEU A 86 -5.88 -6.42 -19.86
CA LEU A 86 -6.96 -7.32 -19.42
C LEU A 86 -8.01 -7.53 -20.53
N CYS A 87 -8.34 -6.51 -21.31
CA CYS A 87 -9.20 -6.66 -22.49
C CYS A 87 -8.62 -7.66 -23.51
N GLY A 88 -7.31 -7.59 -23.76
CA GLY A 88 -6.61 -8.55 -24.65
C GLY A 88 -6.62 -10.00 -24.15
N LEU A 89 -7.04 -10.24 -22.89
CA LEU A 89 -7.14 -11.56 -22.28
C LEU A 89 -8.59 -12.06 -22.16
N SER A 90 -9.56 -11.39 -22.78
CA SER A 90 -10.99 -11.69 -22.66
C SER A 90 -11.38 -13.08 -23.14
N ASP A 91 -10.65 -13.64 -24.11
CA ASP A 91 -10.89 -14.98 -24.66
C ASP A 91 -10.11 -16.09 -23.92
N SER A 92 -9.33 -15.69 -22.90
CA SER A 92 -8.50 -16.62 -22.14
C SER A 92 -9.32 -17.32 -21.04
N PRO A 93 -8.91 -18.52 -20.60
CA PRO A 93 -9.45 -19.13 -19.38
C PRO A 93 -9.16 -18.23 -18.15
N ALA A 94 -9.78 -18.55 -17.02
CA ALA A 94 -9.49 -17.86 -15.77
C ALA A 94 -7.98 -17.89 -15.45
N MET A 95 -7.40 -16.73 -15.12
CA MET A 95 -5.97 -16.56 -14.88
C MET A 95 -5.69 -15.79 -13.61
N ASP A 96 -4.50 -15.97 -13.07
CA ASP A 96 -4.02 -15.17 -11.94
C ASP A 96 -3.74 -13.73 -12.36
N ILE A 97 -4.51 -12.79 -11.77
CA ILE A 97 -4.41 -11.35 -12.07
C ILE A 97 -3.38 -10.62 -11.19
N ILE A 98 -2.88 -11.25 -10.10
CA ILE A 98 -1.97 -10.60 -9.16
C ILE A 98 -0.72 -10.05 -9.86
N PRO A 99 0.02 -10.81 -10.70
CA PRO A 99 1.25 -10.32 -11.32
C PRO A 99 1.01 -9.08 -12.20
N ILE A 100 -0.11 -9.06 -12.94
CA ILE A 100 -0.45 -7.95 -13.84
C ILE A 100 -0.72 -6.66 -13.06
N ILE A 101 -1.50 -6.77 -11.98
CA ILE A 101 -1.85 -5.63 -11.12
C ILE A 101 -0.61 -5.14 -10.37
N THR A 102 0.23 -6.06 -9.85
CA THR A 102 1.43 -5.70 -9.11
C THR A 102 2.42 -4.93 -9.99
N MET A 103 2.63 -5.38 -11.24
CA MET A 103 3.48 -4.62 -12.19
C MET A 103 2.93 -3.23 -12.45
N THR A 104 1.62 -3.08 -12.63
CA THR A 104 1.00 -1.77 -12.86
C THR A 104 1.19 -0.82 -11.68
N SER A 105 0.96 -1.29 -10.45
CA SER A 105 1.17 -0.48 -9.25
C SER A 105 2.64 -0.13 -9.05
N LEU A 106 3.54 -1.06 -9.34
CA LEU A 106 4.98 -0.82 -9.27
C LEU A 106 5.42 0.27 -10.27
N ASP A 107 4.97 0.18 -11.54
CA ASP A 107 5.24 1.20 -12.56
C ASP A 107 4.69 2.57 -12.13
N THR A 108 3.49 2.61 -11.55
CA THR A 108 2.89 3.85 -11.04
C THR A 108 3.75 4.48 -9.94
N ILE A 109 4.23 3.70 -8.97
CA ILE A 109 5.09 4.18 -7.88
C ILE A 109 6.42 4.70 -8.42
N PHE A 110 7.05 3.99 -9.35
CA PHE A 110 8.31 4.42 -9.93
C PHE A 110 8.18 5.78 -10.65
N GLU A 111 7.13 5.94 -11.44
CA GLU A 111 6.96 7.17 -12.21
C GLU A 111 6.47 8.35 -11.36
N THR A 112 5.52 8.11 -10.42
CA THR A 112 4.95 9.19 -9.61
C THR A 112 5.79 9.56 -8.39
N ILE A 113 6.24 8.56 -7.62
CA ILE A 113 6.93 8.77 -6.34
C ILE A 113 8.44 8.87 -6.54
N MET A 114 9.03 8.01 -7.39
CA MET A 114 10.48 8.02 -7.62
C MET A 114 10.90 8.91 -8.79
N GLY A 115 9.96 9.31 -9.65
CA GLY A 115 10.23 10.16 -10.81
C GLY A 115 11.02 9.45 -11.92
N VAL A 116 11.01 8.11 -11.98
CA VAL A 116 11.79 7.28 -12.92
C VAL A 116 10.85 6.40 -13.75
N ASP A 117 11.00 6.39 -15.07
CA ASP A 117 10.24 5.50 -15.96
C ASP A 117 10.90 4.11 -16.04
N LEU A 118 10.26 3.09 -15.44
CA LEU A 118 10.74 1.70 -15.48
C LEU A 118 10.64 1.03 -16.85
N ARG A 119 9.83 1.57 -17.78
CA ARG A 119 9.68 0.99 -19.12
C ARG A 119 11.02 0.89 -19.87
N SER A 120 12.00 1.68 -19.50
CA SER A 120 13.36 1.61 -20.01
C SER A 120 14.19 0.45 -19.45
N GLN A 121 13.71 -0.20 -18.39
CA GLN A 121 14.44 -1.22 -17.63
C GLN A 121 13.75 -2.59 -17.75
N LYS A 122 13.62 -3.13 -18.97
CA LYS A 122 13.03 -4.45 -19.22
C LYS A 122 13.59 -5.51 -18.26
N GLY A 123 12.70 -6.13 -17.48
CA GLY A 123 13.01 -7.23 -16.56
C GLY A 123 13.26 -6.84 -15.09
N GLN A 124 13.71 -5.65 -14.77
CA GLN A 124 14.04 -5.28 -13.38
C GLN A 124 12.83 -5.18 -12.45
N GLY A 125 11.68 -4.77 -12.96
CA GLY A 125 10.44 -4.74 -12.19
C GLY A 125 9.99 -6.12 -11.72
N GLN A 126 10.14 -7.14 -12.57
CA GLN A 126 9.79 -8.52 -12.22
C GLN A 126 10.72 -9.08 -11.13
N GLU A 127 12.05 -8.89 -11.27
CA GLU A 127 13.01 -9.33 -10.26
C GLU A 127 12.77 -8.67 -8.91
N TYR A 128 12.44 -7.38 -8.92
CA TYR A 128 12.09 -6.64 -7.70
C TYR A 128 10.84 -7.20 -7.04
N MET A 129 9.78 -7.44 -7.80
CA MET A 129 8.52 -8.02 -7.35
C MET A 129 8.71 -9.40 -6.72
N GLU A 130 9.45 -10.29 -7.40
CA GLU A 130 9.77 -11.63 -6.90
C GLU A 130 10.58 -11.58 -5.60
N ALA A 131 11.53 -10.63 -5.50
CA ALA A 131 12.33 -10.43 -4.30
C ALA A 131 11.47 -9.93 -3.11
N VAL A 132 10.55 -8.98 -3.33
CA VAL A 132 9.59 -8.52 -2.30
C VAL A 132 8.74 -9.68 -1.80
N HIS A 133 8.15 -10.45 -2.73
CA HIS A 133 7.34 -11.61 -2.38
C HIS A 133 8.14 -12.65 -1.58
N LYS A 134 9.36 -12.94 -2.00
CA LYS A 134 10.27 -13.87 -1.31
C LYS A 134 10.57 -13.41 0.11
N LEU A 135 10.86 -12.11 0.31
CA LEU A 135 11.09 -11.56 1.64
C LEU A 135 9.84 -11.63 2.53
N GLY A 136 8.64 -11.38 1.98
CA GLY A 136 7.38 -11.53 2.73
C GLY A 136 7.18 -12.95 3.26
N THR A 137 7.36 -13.95 2.40
CA THR A 137 7.27 -15.37 2.78
C THR A 137 8.30 -15.74 3.84
N ILE A 138 9.57 -15.34 3.65
CA ILE A 138 10.64 -15.62 4.61
C ILE A 138 10.42 -14.89 5.94
N PHE A 139 9.92 -13.64 5.89
CA PHE A 139 9.56 -12.89 7.10
C PHE A 139 8.52 -13.64 7.93
N THR A 140 7.50 -14.20 7.30
CA THR A 140 6.47 -14.99 7.97
C THR A 140 7.08 -16.25 8.63
N GLN A 141 7.91 -16.98 7.90
CA GLN A 141 8.64 -18.12 8.48
C GLN A 141 9.52 -17.70 9.67
N ARG A 142 10.22 -16.57 9.53
CA ARG A 142 11.10 -16.03 10.55
C ARG A 142 10.34 -15.61 11.81
N THR A 143 9.16 -15.02 11.68
CA THR A 143 8.32 -14.64 12.83
C THR A 143 7.79 -15.86 13.58
N GLN A 144 7.50 -16.96 12.89
CA GLN A 144 6.96 -18.20 13.45
C GLN A 144 8.02 -19.11 14.09
N CYS A 145 9.31 -18.93 13.74
CA CYS A 145 10.42 -19.76 14.20
C CYS A 145 11.34 -18.97 15.15
N PRO A 146 11.20 -19.12 16.50
CA PRO A 146 11.97 -18.33 17.46
C PRO A 146 13.50 -18.39 17.29
N TRP A 147 14.06 -19.53 16.87
CA TRP A 147 15.50 -19.64 16.60
C TRP A 147 15.96 -18.82 15.38
N TYR A 148 15.06 -18.44 14.47
CA TYR A 148 15.36 -17.51 13.38
C TYR A 148 15.38 -16.04 13.82
N TRP A 149 15.04 -15.73 15.06
CA TRP A 149 15.12 -14.36 15.59
C TRP A 149 16.58 -13.94 15.85
N ASN A 150 17.48 -14.91 16.06
CA ASN A 150 18.91 -14.64 16.13
C ASN A 150 19.48 -14.48 14.71
N ASP A 151 19.96 -13.28 14.36
CA ASP A 151 20.43 -12.92 13.02
C ASP A 151 21.62 -13.79 12.57
N THR A 152 22.56 -14.08 13.47
CA THR A 152 23.75 -14.88 13.15
C THR A 152 23.36 -16.30 12.76
N PHE A 153 22.51 -16.93 13.56
CA PHE A 153 22.01 -18.27 13.27
C PHE A 153 21.19 -18.27 11.98
N PHE A 154 20.27 -17.32 11.84
CA PHE A 154 19.40 -17.20 10.66
C PHE A 154 20.22 -17.10 9.37
N ARG A 155 21.23 -16.23 9.31
CA ARG A 155 22.07 -16.04 8.13
C ARG A 155 22.87 -17.29 7.74
N CYS A 156 23.14 -18.20 8.66
CA CYS A 156 23.81 -19.48 8.38
C CYS A 156 22.86 -20.51 7.72
N THR A 157 21.53 -20.33 7.81
CA THR A 157 20.54 -21.27 7.24
C THR A 157 20.37 -21.09 5.72
N SER A 158 19.75 -22.07 5.05
CA SER A 158 19.36 -21.94 3.63
C SER A 158 18.37 -20.79 3.44
N VAL A 159 17.39 -20.67 4.33
CA VAL A 159 16.38 -19.60 4.32
C VAL A 159 17.02 -18.21 4.49
N GLY A 160 18.00 -18.09 5.39
CA GLY A 160 18.75 -16.86 5.57
C GLY A 160 19.59 -16.47 4.35
N ARG A 161 20.18 -17.45 3.65
CA ARG A 161 20.89 -17.18 2.38
C ARG A 161 19.95 -16.69 1.28
N GLU A 162 18.74 -17.25 1.18
CA GLU A 162 17.69 -16.78 0.25
C GLU A 162 17.23 -15.35 0.60
N TRP A 163 17.06 -15.04 1.90
CA TRP A 163 16.79 -13.70 2.39
C TRP A 163 17.85 -12.71 1.91
N MET A 164 19.13 -13.01 2.13
CA MET A 164 20.24 -12.13 1.73
C MET A 164 20.32 -11.94 0.21
N LYS A 165 19.98 -12.98 -0.58
CA LYS A 165 19.92 -12.87 -2.04
C LYS A 165 18.82 -11.91 -2.48
N ALA A 166 17.60 -12.09 -1.96
CA ALA A 166 16.46 -11.22 -2.29
C ALA A 166 16.71 -9.77 -1.84
N LEU A 167 17.25 -9.59 -0.64
CA LEU A 167 17.64 -8.29 -0.09
C LEU A 167 18.63 -7.55 -1.00
N LYS A 168 19.65 -8.26 -1.50
CA LYS A 168 20.64 -7.68 -2.43
C LYS A 168 19.96 -7.18 -3.72
N THR A 169 18.99 -7.90 -4.26
CA THR A 169 18.22 -7.48 -5.45
C THR A 169 17.45 -6.19 -5.16
N LEU A 170 16.73 -6.10 -4.03
CA LEU A 170 15.96 -4.92 -3.66
C LEU A 170 16.86 -3.70 -3.48
N GLN A 171 17.93 -3.83 -2.66
CA GLN A 171 18.86 -2.73 -2.41
C GLN A 171 19.64 -2.28 -3.66
N TYR A 172 19.95 -3.19 -4.56
CA TYR A 172 20.55 -2.83 -5.85
C TYR A 172 19.59 -1.97 -6.68
N THR A 173 18.32 -2.38 -6.78
CA THR A 173 17.30 -1.66 -7.56
C THR A 173 17.08 -0.26 -6.99
N THR A 174 16.88 -0.13 -5.68
CA THR A 174 16.61 1.17 -5.04
C THR A 174 17.83 2.10 -5.09
N LYS A 175 19.05 1.59 -4.88
CA LYS A 175 20.30 2.37 -5.06
C LYS A 175 20.46 2.88 -6.48
N LYS A 176 20.14 2.03 -7.47
CA LYS A 176 20.20 2.44 -8.88
C LYS A 176 19.19 3.54 -9.17
N VAL A 177 17.95 3.42 -8.71
CA VAL A 177 16.91 4.46 -8.85
C VAL A 177 17.36 5.79 -8.27
N ILE A 178 17.95 5.79 -7.08
CA ILE A 178 18.47 7.00 -6.43
C ILE A 178 19.60 7.61 -7.26
N ALA A 179 20.54 6.79 -7.72
CA ALA A 179 21.69 7.26 -8.49
C ALA A 179 21.27 7.84 -9.86
N ASP A 180 20.38 7.14 -10.56
CA ASP A 180 19.85 7.57 -11.86
C ASP A 180 19.09 8.90 -11.71
N ARG A 181 18.26 9.04 -10.67
CA ARG A 181 17.51 10.29 -10.41
C ARG A 181 18.42 11.45 -10.02
N LYS A 182 19.45 11.22 -9.18
CA LYS A 182 20.43 12.25 -8.84
C LYS A 182 21.13 12.77 -10.09
N LYS A 183 21.59 11.86 -10.95
CA LYS A 183 22.26 12.22 -12.22
C LYS A 183 21.36 13.01 -13.17
N GLU A 184 20.08 12.59 -13.27
CA GLU A 184 19.10 13.31 -14.10
C GLU A 184 18.88 14.73 -13.60
N LEU A 185 18.72 14.92 -12.28
CA LEU A 185 18.55 16.25 -11.68
C LEU A 185 19.81 17.13 -11.83
N GLU A 186 21.00 16.56 -11.81
CA GLU A 186 22.26 17.27 -12.07
C GLU A 186 22.36 17.73 -13.53
N ASN A 187 22.05 16.84 -14.47
CA ASN A 187 22.06 17.17 -15.90
C ASN A 187 21.05 18.29 -16.23
N MET A 188 19.86 18.24 -15.63
CA MET A 188 18.84 19.30 -15.82
C MET A 188 19.31 20.65 -15.33
N ARG A 189 20.05 20.71 -14.22
CA ARG A 189 20.61 21.96 -13.67
C ARG A 189 21.72 22.54 -14.56
N SER A 190 22.61 21.69 -15.07
CA SER A 190 23.69 22.11 -15.96
C SER A 190 23.15 22.69 -17.28
N THR A 191 21.97 22.27 -17.71
CA THR A 191 21.32 22.78 -18.92
C THR A 191 20.56 24.08 -18.65
N ASP A 192 20.01 24.25 -17.44
CA ASP A 192 19.28 25.46 -17.02
C ASP A 192 20.20 26.68 -16.81
N ASP A 193 21.50 26.48 -16.51
CA ASP A 193 22.47 27.58 -16.40
C ASP A 193 22.72 28.28 -17.75
N VAL A 194 22.34 27.69 -18.87
CA VAL A 194 22.50 28.24 -20.22
C VAL A 194 21.24 29.03 -20.70
N THR A 195 20.09 28.88 -20.06
CA THR A 195 18.80 29.49 -20.53
C THR A 195 17.92 30.02 -19.40
N ILE A 196 18.47 30.78 -18.43
CA ILE A 196 17.80 31.17 -17.20
C ILE A 196 16.62 32.15 -17.42
N ASP A 197 16.46 32.78 -18.54
CA ASP A 197 15.49 33.87 -18.72
C ASP A 197 14.10 33.46 -19.22
N ASP A 198 13.86 32.22 -19.71
CA ASP A 198 12.61 31.88 -20.42
C ASP A 198 11.82 30.67 -19.85
N MET A 199 12.26 30.03 -18.77
CA MET A 199 11.49 28.94 -18.18
C MET A 199 10.56 29.44 -17.08
N SER A 200 9.25 29.43 -17.36
CA SER A 200 8.19 29.84 -16.43
C SER A 200 8.35 29.15 -15.07
N GLN A 201 8.05 29.90 -13.99
CA GLN A 201 8.00 29.40 -12.60
C GLN A 201 7.13 28.13 -12.44
N GLU A 202 6.19 27.92 -13.36
CA GLU A 202 5.35 26.72 -13.39
C GLU A 202 6.09 25.43 -13.74
N VAL A 203 7.07 25.47 -14.66
CA VAL A 203 7.89 24.33 -15.02
C VAL A 203 8.81 23.94 -13.86
N ARG A 204 9.38 24.94 -13.17
CA ARG A 204 10.14 24.73 -11.93
C ARG A 204 9.27 24.14 -10.79
N LYS A 205 8.02 24.61 -10.66
CA LYS A 205 7.04 24.06 -9.68
C LYS A 205 6.59 22.64 -10.04
N ARG A 206 6.44 22.31 -11.31
CA ARG A 206 6.08 20.95 -11.76
C ARG A 206 7.20 19.94 -11.50
N ARG A 207 8.47 20.34 -11.59
CA ARG A 207 9.64 19.46 -11.43
C ARG A 207 10.01 19.15 -9.97
N LYS A 208 9.60 19.98 -8.98
CA LYS A 208 9.96 19.82 -7.54
C LYS A 208 9.00 18.93 -6.76
N LEU A 209 8.34 17.94 -7.35
CA LEU A 209 7.17 17.33 -6.73
C LEU A 209 7.26 15.81 -6.48
N ALA A 210 8.16 15.08 -7.11
CA ALA A 210 8.36 13.68 -6.80
C ALA A 210 8.94 13.54 -5.38
N PHE A 211 8.50 12.53 -4.65
CA PHE A 211 8.99 12.24 -3.30
C PHE A 211 10.52 12.14 -3.22
N LEU A 212 11.13 11.43 -4.19
CA LEU A 212 12.59 11.28 -4.24
C LEU A 212 13.30 12.63 -4.51
N ASP A 213 12.71 13.50 -5.34
CA ASP A 213 13.25 14.83 -5.60
C ASP A 213 13.27 15.69 -4.33
N LEU A 214 12.22 15.59 -3.51
CA LEU A 214 12.13 16.27 -2.22
C LEU A 214 13.23 15.79 -1.25
N LEU A 215 13.51 14.50 -1.20
CA LEU A 215 14.60 13.94 -0.38
C LEU A 215 15.97 14.42 -0.86
N ILE A 216 16.22 14.37 -2.16
CA ILE A 216 17.49 14.82 -2.75
C ILE A 216 17.69 16.33 -2.52
N GLU A 217 16.63 17.13 -2.66
CA GLU A 217 16.70 18.57 -2.41
C GLU A 217 16.92 18.89 -0.93
N ALA A 218 16.24 18.18 -0.02
CA ALA A 218 16.45 18.33 1.42
C ALA A 218 17.88 17.99 1.83
N GLN A 219 18.48 16.95 1.25
CA GLN A 219 19.89 16.62 1.46
C GLN A 219 20.84 17.76 1.03
N ARG A 220 20.55 18.40 -0.10
CA ARG A 220 21.37 19.51 -0.63
C ARG A 220 21.26 20.79 0.22
N GLN A 221 20.11 21.02 0.84
CA GLN A 221 19.87 22.21 1.68
C GLN A 221 20.45 22.09 3.10
N ASN A 222 21.42 21.20 3.29
CA ASN A 222 22.10 20.99 4.56
C ASN A 222 21.23 20.41 5.66
N SER A 223 20.35 19.48 5.30
CA SER A 223 19.64 18.65 6.28
C SER A 223 20.56 17.53 6.78
N ASP A 224 20.26 16.99 7.97
CA ASP A 224 20.90 15.78 8.52
C ASP A 224 20.57 14.51 7.71
N LEU A 225 20.11 14.66 6.46
CA LEU A 225 19.71 13.59 5.58
C LEU A 225 20.91 13.08 4.76
N THR A 226 21.41 11.89 5.11
CA THR A 226 22.49 11.21 4.39
C THR A 226 21.97 10.39 3.21
N ASP A 227 22.89 9.85 2.38
CA ASP A 227 22.54 8.92 1.30
C ASP A 227 21.85 7.65 1.84
N GLU A 228 22.31 7.15 2.99
CA GLU A 228 21.68 6.06 3.69
C GLU A 228 20.26 6.44 4.14
N GLY A 229 20.06 7.66 4.61
CA GLY A 229 18.75 8.18 5.00
C GLY A 229 17.79 8.31 3.82
N ILE A 230 18.26 8.62 2.62
CA ILE A 230 17.46 8.58 1.38
C ILE A 230 17.12 7.12 1.04
N GLN A 231 18.08 6.21 1.12
CA GLN A 231 17.89 4.79 0.86
C GLN A 231 16.82 4.18 1.78
N GLU A 232 16.86 4.47 3.08
CA GLU A 232 15.86 4.02 4.07
C GLU A 232 14.43 4.38 3.67
N GLU A 233 14.23 5.62 3.22
CA GLU A 233 12.89 6.09 2.81
C GLU A 233 12.48 5.50 1.46
N VAL A 234 13.41 5.39 0.49
CA VAL A 234 13.12 4.79 -0.82
C VAL A 234 12.76 3.32 -0.68
N ASP A 235 13.52 2.53 0.10
CA ASP A 235 13.20 1.13 0.38
C ASP A 235 11.81 0.99 1.02
N THR A 236 11.49 1.86 1.99
CA THR A 236 10.18 1.88 2.67
C THR A 236 9.04 2.20 1.69
N PHE A 237 9.14 3.29 0.94
CA PHE A 237 8.04 3.74 0.09
C PHE A 237 7.87 2.92 -1.19
N MET A 238 8.94 2.37 -1.73
CA MET A 238 8.84 1.43 -2.85
C MET A 238 8.08 0.16 -2.45
N PHE A 239 8.38 -0.41 -1.27
CA PHE A 239 7.67 -1.59 -0.77
C PHE A 239 6.22 -1.25 -0.41
N GLU A 240 6.01 -0.30 0.51
CA GLU A 240 4.68 0.00 1.03
C GLU A 240 3.73 0.53 -0.04
N GLY A 241 4.25 1.26 -1.03
CA GLY A 241 3.46 1.93 -2.05
C GLY A 241 2.83 0.96 -3.06
N HIS A 242 3.60 0.02 -3.63
CA HIS A 242 3.06 -0.86 -4.66
C HIS A 242 2.35 -2.11 -4.11
N ASP A 243 2.92 -2.71 -3.07
CA ASP A 243 2.50 -4.03 -2.60
C ASP A 243 1.11 -4.01 -1.95
N THR A 244 0.83 -3.00 -1.14
CA THR A 244 -0.48 -2.82 -0.49
C THR A 244 -1.58 -2.49 -1.49
N ILE A 245 -1.30 -1.62 -2.48
CA ILE A 245 -2.28 -1.20 -3.49
C ILE A 245 -2.61 -2.37 -4.40
N SER A 246 -1.59 -3.07 -4.92
CA SER A 246 -1.79 -4.21 -5.81
C SER A 246 -2.59 -5.33 -5.15
N SER A 247 -2.27 -5.68 -3.90
CA SER A 247 -3.05 -6.68 -3.14
C SER A 247 -4.49 -6.22 -2.92
N THR A 248 -4.71 -4.96 -2.54
CA THR A 248 -6.06 -4.42 -2.32
C THR A 248 -6.90 -4.45 -3.60
N VAL A 249 -6.34 -4.04 -4.74
CA VAL A 249 -7.06 -4.03 -6.03
C VAL A 249 -7.34 -5.45 -6.52
N ALA A 250 -6.36 -6.37 -6.41
CA ALA A 250 -6.56 -7.76 -6.80
C ALA A 250 -7.67 -8.44 -5.98
N LEU A 251 -7.67 -8.24 -4.65
CA LEU A 251 -8.71 -8.74 -3.75
C LEU A 251 -10.07 -8.07 -4.01
N ALA A 252 -10.09 -6.79 -4.38
CA ALA A 252 -11.32 -6.08 -4.74
C ALA A 252 -11.92 -6.65 -6.06
N PHE A 253 -11.11 -6.91 -7.06
CA PHE A 253 -11.57 -7.57 -8.28
C PHE A 253 -12.10 -8.98 -8.03
N TYR A 254 -11.45 -9.74 -7.13
CA TYR A 254 -11.98 -11.03 -6.71
C TYR A 254 -13.37 -10.92 -6.10
N LEU A 255 -13.56 -10.00 -5.15
CA LEU A 255 -14.85 -9.79 -4.51
C LEU A 255 -15.93 -9.36 -5.50
N LEU A 256 -15.60 -8.47 -6.45
CA LEU A 256 -16.52 -8.07 -7.52
C LEU A 256 -16.85 -9.22 -8.48
N ALA A 257 -15.86 -10.04 -8.82
CA ALA A 257 -16.06 -11.21 -9.68
C ALA A 257 -16.98 -12.26 -9.06
N ARG A 258 -17.04 -12.32 -7.72
CA ARG A 258 -17.91 -13.20 -6.94
C ARG A 258 -19.29 -12.60 -6.64
N ASN A 259 -19.47 -11.29 -6.85
CA ASN A 259 -20.69 -10.57 -6.51
C ASN A 259 -21.23 -9.80 -7.75
N PRO A 260 -21.84 -10.51 -8.72
CA PRO A 260 -22.24 -9.93 -10.00
C PRO A 260 -23.24 -8.77 -9.87
N GLU A 261 -24.12 -8.79 -8.85
CA GLU A 261 -25.06 -7.69 -8.64
C GLU A 261 -24.37 -6.40 -8.16
N VAL A 262 -23.35 -6.52 -7.32
CA VAL A 262 -22.54 -5.35 -6.91
C VAL A 262 -21.74 -4.83 -8.10
N GLN A 263 -21.15 -5.73 -8.87
CA GLN A 263 -20.41 -5.36 -10.07
C GLN A 263 -21.31 -4.64 -11.10
N ARG A 264 -22.55 -5.10 -11.28
CA ARG A 264 -23.55 -4.43 -12.13
C ARG A 264 -23.82 -2.99 -11.69
N LYS A 265 -24.06 -2.76 -10.38
CA LYS A 265 -24.26 -1.41 -9.84
C LYS A 265 -23.01 -0.50 -10.11
N VAL A 266 -21.80 -1.04 -9.98
CA VAL A 266 -20.56 -0.30 -10.33
C VAL A 266 -20.55 0.04 -11.82
N HIS A 267 -20.91 -0.90 -12.69
CA HIS A 267 -20.98 -0.66 -14.14
C HIS A 267 -21.99 0.44 -14.48
N GLU A 268 -23.17 0.43 -13.86
CA GLU A 268 -24.20 1.46 -14.03
C GLU A 268 -23.71 2.84 -13.61
N GLU A 269 -23.00 2.95 -12.48
CA GLU A 269 -22.40 4.20 -12.04
C GLU A 269 -21.32 4.68 -13.02
N LEU A 270 -20.45 3.77 -13.49
CA LEU A 270 -19.40 4.10 -14.47
C LEU A 270 -20.00 4.63 -15.79
N ASP A 271 -21.07 4.01 -16.28
CA ASP A 271 -21.76 4.44 -17.49
C ASP A 271 -22.44 5.81 -17.31
N LEU A 272 -23.04 6.05 -16.14
CA LEU A 272 -23.65 7.32 -15.79
C LEU A 272 -22.63 8.47 -15.72
N VAL A 273 -21.47 8.23 -15.11
CA VAL A 273 -20.46 9.28 -14.85
C VAL A 273 -19.54 9.48 -16.05
N LEU A 274 -19.08 8.40 -16.69
CA LEU A 274 -18.08 8.43 -17.75
C LEU A 274 -18.71 8.44 -19.16
N GLY A 275 -19.97 8.03 -19.28
CA GLY A 275 -20.67 7.85 -20.56
C GLY A 275 -20.23 6.57 -21.29
N ASN A 276 -20.73 6.42 -22.52
CA ASN A 276 -20.54 5.22 -23.34
C ASN A 276 -19.18 5.17 -24.06
N ASP A 277 -18.46 6.27 -24.15
CA ASP A 277 -17.13 6.29 -24.73
C ASP A 277 -16.13 5.62 -23.79
N ARG A 278 -15.79 4.34 -24.06
CA ARG A 278 -14.91 3.52 -23.23
C ARG A 278 -13.45 4.02 -23.19
N ASP A 279 -13.06 4.90 -24.09
CA ASP A 279 -11.69 5.43 -24.20
C ASP A 279 -11.55 6.88 -23.72
N LYS A 280 -12.67 7.54 -23.38
CA LYS A 280 -12.65 8.89 -22.80
C LYS A 280 -11.69 8.92 -21.60
N LYS A 281 -10.79 9.89 -21.57
CA LYS A 281 -9.85 10.09 -20.47
C LYS A 281 -10.60 10.40 -19.19
N ILE A 282 -10.31 9.64 -18.14
CA ILE A 282 -10.87 9.86 -16.80
C ILE A 282 -10.17 11.05 -16.15
N MET A 283 -10.94 11.97 -15.58
CA MET A 283 -10.45 13.16 -14.90
C MET A 283 -10.70 13.07 -13.39
N MET A 284 -10.13 14.00 -12.61
CA MET A 284 -10.30 14.03 -11.16
C MET A 284 -11.77 14.17 -10.75
N GLU A 285 -12.50 15.02 -11.45
CA GLU A 285 -13.93 15.26 -11.20
C GLU A 285 -14.77 14.01 -11.47
N ASP A 286 -14.37 13.18 -12.43
CA ASP A 286 -15.05 11.92 -12.71
C ASP A 286 -14.81 10.93 -11.56
N LEU A 287 -13.57 10.81 -11.09
CA LEU A 287 -13.26 9.95 -9.94
C LEU A 287 -13.99 10.37 -8.66
N GLN A 288 -14.19 11.68 -8.45
CA GLN A 288 -14.93 12.19 -7.30
C GLN A 288 -16.40 11.79 -7.34
N LYS A 289 -17.03 11.77 -8.54
CA LYS A 289 -18.44 11.40 -8.75
C LYS A 289 -18.71 9.90 -8.62
N LEU A 290 -17.70 9.03 -8.69
CA LEU A 290 -17.85 7.58 -8.54
C LEU A 290 -18.02 7.22 -7.04
N GLU A 291 -19.17 7.53 -6.46
CA GLU A 291 -19.43 7.35 -5.03
C GLU A 291 -19.62 5.89 -4.65
N TYR A 292 -20.43 5.15 -5.44
CA TYR A 292 -20.70 3.74 -5.18
C TYR A 292 -19.44 2.88 -5.29
N LEU A 293 -18.58 3.15 -6.28
CA LEU A 293 -17.26 2.54 -6.36
C LEU A 293 -16.43 2.82 -5.09
N GLY A 294 -16.55 4.02 -4.51
CA GLY A 294 -15.94 4.35 -3.22
C GLY A 294 -16.46 3.49 -2.06
N TYR A 295 -17.77 3.19 -2.02
CA TYR A 295 -18.36 2.29 -1.01
C TYR A 295 -17.91 0.85 -1.22
N VAL A 296 -17.83 0.40 -2.47
CA VAL A 296 -17.26 -0.91 -2.84
C VAL A 296 -15.83 -1.04 -2.36
N MET A 297 -14.97 -0.05 -2.58
CA MET A 297 -13.59 -0.05 -2.11
C MET A 297 -13.50 -0.18 -0.58
N LYS A 298 -14.34 0.56 0.14
CA LYS A 298 -14.40 0.45 1.61
C LYS A 298 -14.82 -0.95 2.06
N GLU A 299 -15.85 -1.53 1.44
CA GLU A 299 -16.32 -2.87 1.79
C GLU A 299 -15.28 -3.95 1.45
N CYS A 300 -14.56 -3.81 0.33
CA CYS A 300 -13.44 -4.68 0.01
C CYS A 300 -12.36 -4.64 1.11
N GLN A 301 -11.96 -3.45 1.56
CA GLN A 301 -10.98 -3.28 2.62
C GLN A 301 -11.50 -3.75 3.99
N ARG A 302 -12.80 -3.75 4.21
CA ARG A 302 -13.41 -4.33 5.42
C ARG A 302 -13.34 -5.86 5.40
N VAL A 303 -13.81 -6.48 4.30
CA VAL A 303 -13.89 -7.95 4.17
C VAL A 303 -12.50 -8.57 4.02
N LEU A 304 -11.63 -7.98 3.21
CA LEU A 304 -10.26 -8.43 2.98
C LEU A 304 -9.28 -7.32 3.35
N THR A 305 -9.13 -7.12 4.67
CA THR A 305 -8.27 -6.09 5.24
C THR A 305 -6.81 -6.36 4.88
N THR A 306 -6.25 -5.58 3.96
CA THR A 306 -4.89 -5.80 3.41
C THR A 306 -3.82 -5.77 4.49
N VAL A 307 -3.95 -4.89 5.50
CA VAL A 307 -3.09 -4.88 6.70
C VAL A 307 -3.96 -5.27 7.89
N PRO A 308 -4.06 -6.59 8.21
CA PRO A 308 -5.05 -7.09 9.18
C PRO A 308 -4.74 -6.69 10.62
N TYR A 309 -3.49 -6.39 10.94
CA TYR A 309 -3.07 -5.91 12.26
C TYR A 309 -1.72 -5.18 12.20
N VAL A 310 -1.49 -4.30 13.16
CA VAL A 310 -0.20 -3.62 13.39
C VAL A 310 0.19 -3.72 14.87
N GLY A 311 1.48 -3.78 15.17
CA GLY A 311 1.99 -4.02 16.51
C GLY A 311 2.79 -2.85 17.07
N ARG A 312 2.65 -2.62 18.39
CA ARG A 312 3.44 -1.67 19.19
C ARG A 312 3.96 -2.36 20.46
N ASN A 313 5.08 -1.91 20.98
CA ASN A 313 5.52 -2.28 22.33
C ASN A 313 5.26 -1.10 23.28
N LEU A 314 4.76 -1.39 24.47
CA LEU A 314 4.58 -0.38 25.50
C LEU A 314 5.95 0.10 26.04
N GLU A 315 6.16 1.41 26.06
CA GLU A 315 7.41 2.01 26.57
C GLU A 315 7.34 2.35 28.08
N SER A 316 6.15 2.24 28.66
CA SER A 316 5.87 2.35 30.11
C SER A 316 4.69 1.48 30.50
N ASP A 317 4.45 1.30 31.80
CA ASP A 317 3.25 0.64 32.29
C ASP A 317 2.01 1.42 31.85
N LYS A 318 0.98 0.74 31.35
CA LYS A 318 -0.26 1.35 30.85
C LYS A 318 -1.50 0.66 31.39
N HIS A 319 -2.45 1.45 31.85
CA HIS A 319 -3.78 0.93 32.19
C HIS A 319 -4.60 0.75 30.89
N MET A 320 -4.87 -0.51 30.56
CA MET A 320 -5.57 -0.89 29.30
C MET A 320 -6.36 -2.17 29.51
N CYS A 321 -7.50 -2.31 28.84
CA CYS A 321 -8.36 -3.50 28.95
C CYS A 321 -8.72 -3.86 30.40
N GLY A 322 -8.89 -2.85 31.28
CA GLY A 322 -9.23 -3.04 32.70
C GLY A 322 -8.12 -3.51 33.60
N THR A 323 -6.87 -3.57 33.12
CA THR A 323 -5.69 -3.99 33.88
C THR A 323 -4.48 -3.11 33.60
N ILE A 324 -3.43 -3.26 34.43
CA ILE A 324 -2.14 -2.60 34.16
C ILE A 324 -1.27 -3.56 33.36
N LEU A 325 -0.90 -3.14 32.16
CA LEU A 325 0.03 -3.86 31.30
C LEU A 325 1.44 -3.32 31.54
N PRO A 326 2.42 -4.18 31.82
CA PRO A 326 3.78 -3.72 32.10
C PRO A 326 4.48 -3.21 30.82
N LYS A 327 5.47 -2.35 31.04
CA LYS A 327 6.43 -1.93 30.00
C LYS A 327 6.96 -3.14 29.24
N GLY A 328 7.12 -2.99 27.92
CA GLY A 328 7.61 -4.06 27.03
C GLY A 328 6.53 -5.00 26.52
N THR A 329 5.28 -4.88 27.00
CA THR A 329 4.17 -5.71 26.49
C THR A 329 3.90 -5.37 25.02
N PRO A 330 3.93 -6.38 24.10
CA PRO A 330 3.51 -6.20 22.72
C PRO A 330 1.98 -6.09 22.63
N VAL A 331 1.50 -4.99 22.08
CA VAL A 331 0.08 -4.73 21.82
C VAL A 331 -0.15 -4.74 20.32
N TRP A 332 -1.02 -5.61 19.85
CA TRP A 332 -1.40 -5.76 18.45
C TRP A 332 -2.81 -5.23 18.24
N MET A 333 -2.94 -4.25 17.35
CA MET A 333 -4.21 -3.64 16.95
C MET A 333 -4.79 -4.48 15.82
N GLY A 334 -5.86 -5.21 16.10
CA GLY A 334 -6.47 -6.21 15.21
C GLY A 334 -7.59 -5.65 14.37
N TYR A 335 -7.28 -5.02 13.24
CA TYR A 335 -8.27 -4.41 12.33
C TYR A 335 -9.16 -5.45 11.66
N TYR A 336 -8.61 -6.61 11.32
CA TYR A 336 -9.37 -7.71 10.73
C TYR A 336 -10.56 -8.14 11.60
N TRP A 337 -10.36 -8.29 12.91
CA TRP A 337 -11.41 -8.65 13.85
C TRP A 337 -12.38 -7.51 14.12
N LEU A 338 -11.87 -6.28 14.26
CA LEU A 338 -12.69 -5.08 14.38
C LEU A 338 -13.66 -4.91 13.21
N HIS A 339 -13.17 -5.08 11.99
CA HIS A 339 -13.96 -4.93 10.76
C HIS A 339 -15.02 -6.05 10.59
N ARG A 340 -14.97 -7.09 11.43
CA ARG A 340 -15.92 -8.20 11.47
C ARG A 340 -16.77 -8.24 12.73
N ASP A 341 -16.63 -7.26 13.61
CA ASP A 341 -17.46 -7.19 14.82
C ASP A 341 -18.93 -6.95 14.42
N PRO A 342 -19.86 -7.91 14.72
CA PRO A 342 -21.27 -7.79 14.36
C PRO A 342 -21.97 -6.60 15.00
N LYS A 343 -21.42 -6.04 16.09
CA LYS A 343 -21.89 -4.81 16.74
C LYS A 343 -21.85 -3.60 15.77
N TYR A 344 -20.81 -3.53 14.92
CA TYR A 344 -20.60 -2.40 13.99
C TYR A 344 -20.94 -2.78 12.55
N PHE A 345 -20.85 -4.06 12.22
CA PHE A 345 -21.05 -4.62 10.88
C PHE A 345 -21.98 -5.86 10.96
N PRO A 346 -23.29 -5.68 11.08
CA PRO A 346 -24.24 -6.81 11.10
C PRO A 346 -24.04 -7.73 9.89
N ASN A 347 -24.10 -9.07 10.08
CA ASN A 347 -23.75 -10.06 9.06
C ASN A 347 -22.36 -9.80 8.43
N PRO A 348 -21.28 -9.82 9.23
CA PRO A 348 -19.97 -9.28 8.82
C PRO A 348 -19.34 -10.04 7.65
N GLU A 349 -19.69 -11.31 7.44
CA GLU A 349 -19.15 -12.09 6.32
C GLU A 349 -19.85 -11.80 4.98
N LYS A 350 -21.00 -11.13 4.98
CA LYS A 350 -21.67 -10.71 3.75
C LYS A 350 -20.92 -9.52 3.14
N PHE A 351 -20.55 -9.63 1.86
CA PHE A 351 -20.04 -8.51 1.09
C PHE A 351 -21.20 -7.59 0.69
N ASP A 352 -21.27 -6.42 1.28
CA ASP A 352 -22.39 -5.50 1.15
C ASP A 352 -21.93 -4.03 1.20
N PRO A 353 -21.59 -3.43 0.06
CA PRO A 353 -21.15 -2.03 -0.01
C PRO A 353 -22.17 -1.02 0.52
N ASP A 354 -23.45 -1.36 0.50
CA ASP A 354 -24.52 -0.47 0.95
C ASP A 354 -24.40 -0.12 2.45
N ARG A 355 -23.57 -0.86 3.22
CA ARG A 355 -23.17 -0.53 4.61
C ARG A 355 -22.48 0.84 4.73
N PHE A 356 -21.84 1.30 3.65
CA PHE A 356 -21.09 2.55 3.62
C PHE A 356 -21.88 3.71 3.00
N LEU A 357 -23.14 3.49 2.63
CA LEU A 357 -24.06 4.58 2.32
C LEU A 357 -24.20 5.51 3.54
N PRO A 358 -24.32 6.84 3.33
CA PRO A 358 -24.47 7.79 4.44
C PRO A 358 -25.58 7.38 5.43
N ALA A 359 -26.74 6.98 4.93
CA ALA A 359 -27.88 6.55 5.77
C ALA A 359 -27.56 5.34 6.67
N ASN A 360 -26.63 4.46 6.28
CA ASN A 360 -26.29 3.23 6.99
C ASN A 360 -25.00 3.34 7.82
N SER A 361 -24.30 4.46 7.75
CA SER A 361 -22.99 4.63 8.38
C SER A 361 -22.87 5.84 9.30
N GLN A 362 -23.86 6.74 9.33
CA GLN A 362 -23.82 7.99 10.11
C GLN A 362 -23.68 7.77 11.62
N ASP A 363 -24.30 6.72 12.16
CA ASP A 363 -24.29 6.40 13.60
C ASP A 363 -23.15 5.43 13.99
N ARG A 364 -22.30 5.03 13.02
CA ARG A 364 -21.18 4.14 13.30
C ARG A 364 -20.08 4.92 14.00
N PRO A 365 -19.63 4.48 15.18
CA PRO A 365 -18.59 5.18 15.93
C PRO A 365 -17.30 5.31 15.12
N ASN A 366 -16.58 6.40 15.35
CA ASN A 366 -15.19 6.51 14.88
C ASN A 366 -14.36 5.35 15.44
N PHE A 367 -13.24 5.04 14.81
CA PHE A 367 -12.37 3.92 15.19
C PHE A 367 -12.96 2.51 15.03
N THR A 368 -14.08 2.34 14.32
CA THR A 368 -14.63 1.02 13.97
C THR A 368 -14.24 0.55 12.56
N PHE A 369 -13.74 1.46 11.70
CA PHE A 369 -13.25 1.15 10.36
C PHE A 369 -11.90 1.84 10.12
N LEU A 370 -10.82 1.07 10.15
CA LEU A 370 -9.44 1.54 10.20
C LEU A 370 -8.53 0.90 9.14
N PRO A 371 -8.89 0.92 7.84
CA PRO A 371 -8.08 0.25 6.80
C PRO A 371 -6.71 0.92 6.60
N PHE A 372 -6.54 2.16 7.04
CA PHE A 372 -5.29 2.93 6.99
C PHE A 372 -4.75 3.28 8.38
N SER A 373 -5.20 2.55 9.41
CA SER A 373 -4.92 2.90 10.81
C SER A 373 -5.46 4.30 11.17
N ALA A 374 -5.07 4.84 12.32
CA ALA A 374 -5.42 6.18 12.78
C ALA A 374 -4.32 6.74 13.67
N GLY A 375 -4.53 7.98 14.18
CA GLY A 375 -3.57 8.67 15.03
C GLY A 375 -2.35 9.20 14.26
N HIS A 376 -1.32 9.56 15.00
CA HIS A 376 -0.12 10.19 14.43
C HIS A 376 0.67 9.26 13.48
N ARG A 377 0.59 7.94 13.69
CA ARG A 377 1.23 6.89 12.87
C ARG A 377 0.31 6.32 11.77
N ASN A 378 -0.77 7.01 11.42
CA ASN A 378 -1.63 6.57 10.31
C ASN A 378 -0.87 6.53 8.98
N CYS A 379 -1.43 5.85 7.99
CA CYS A 379 -0.85 5.76 6.65
C CYS A 379 -0.69 7.15 6.03
N ILE A 380 0.55 7.50 5.68
CA ILE A 380 0.88 8.76 5.00
C ILE A 380 0.37 8.76 3.56
N GLY A 381 0.37 7.60 2.90
CA GLY A 381 -0.04 7.39 1.52
C GLY A 381 -1.54 7.17 1.32
N GLN A 382 -2.40 7.33 2.35
CA GLN A 382 -3.83 6.99 2.27
C GLN A 382 -4.52 7.63 1.06
N LYS A 383 -4.34 8.94 0.84
CA LYS A 383 -4.98 9.66 -0.28
C LYS A 383 -4.45 9.19 -1.63
N PHE A 384 -3.15 8.96 -1.73
CA PHE A 384 -2.49 8.41 -2.91
C PHE A 384 -3.07 7.03 -3.24
N ALA A 385 -3.09 6.12 -2.27
CA ALA A 385 -3.57 4.76 -2.44
C ALA A 385 -5.05 4.71 -2.87
N LEU A 386 -5.92 5.51 -2.25
CA LEU A 386 -7.34 5.57 -2.63
C LEU A 386 -7.53 6.11 -4.05
N MET A 387 -6.72 7.08 -4.47
CA MET A 387 -6.80 7.64 -5.82
C MET A 387 -6.32 6.63 -6.87
N GLU A 388 -5.18 5.97 -6.64
CA GLU A 388 -4.64 4.95 -7.55
C GLU A 388 -5.58 3.74 -7.66
N GLN A 389 -6.06 3.20 -6.54
CA GLN A 389 -7.03 2.11 -6.52
C GLN A 389 -8.28 2.45 -7.32
N LYS A 390 -8.84 3.65 -7.11
CA LYS A 390 -10.05 4.10 -7.80
C LYS A 390 -9.82 4.28 -9.29
N ALA A 391 -8.67 4.84 -9.69
CA ALA A 391 -8.25 4.99 -11.07
C ALA A 391 -8.12 3.62 -11.77
N MET A 392 -7.44 2.65 -11.15
CA MET A 392 -7.31 1.28 -11.68
C MET A 392 -8.68 0.61 -11.82
N MET A 393 -9.49 0.63 -10.76
CA MET A 393 -10.79 -0.04 -10.76
C MET A 393 -11.74 0.58 -11.78
N ALA A 394 -11.80 1.91 -11.87
CA ALA A 394 -12.65 2.61 -12.82
C ALA A 394 -12.22 2.33 -14.28
N SER A 395 -10.92 2.41 -14.58
CA SER A 395 -10.39 2.17 -15.93
C SER A 395 -10.64 0.74 -16.41
N VAL A 396 -10.50 -0.23 -15.52
CA VAL A 396 -10.71 -1.66 -15.85
C VAL A 396 -12.20 -1.97 -15.97
N LEU A 397 -12.99 -1.67 -14.93
CA LEU A 397 -14.41 -2.09 -14.87
C LEU A 397 -15.30 -1.36 -15.90
N ARG A 398 -14.87 -0.23 -16.45
CA ARG A 398 -15.61 0.39 -17.55
C ARG A 398 -15.58 -0.43 -18.85
N LYS A 399 -14.54 -1.28 -19.05
CA LYS A 399 -14.33 -2.06 -20.28
C LYS A 399 -14.64 -3.54 -20.10
N VAL A 400 -14.47 -4.11 -18.89
CA VAL A 400 -14.56 -5.54 -18.66
C VAL A 400 -15.55 -5.93 -17.58
N LYS A 401 -16.09 -7.14 -17.72
CA LYS A 401 -16.84 -7.88 -16.71
C LYS A 401 -15.96 -9.02 -16.21
N MET A 402 -15.99 -9.27 -14.92
CA MET A 402 -15.18 -10.26 -14.23
C MET A 402 -16.04 -11.34 -13.60
N THR A 403 -15.61 -12.59 -13.68
CA THR A 403 -16.24 -13.73 -12.98
C THR A 403 -15.17 -14.62 -12.37
N SER A 404 -15.45 -15.18 -11.21
CA SER A 404 -14.60 -16.16 -10.53
C SER A 404 -15.46 -17.22 -9.83
N THR A 405 -15.03 -18.46 -9.96
CA THR A 405 -15.63 -19.61 -9.23
C THR A 405 -14.79 -19.98 -8.00
N GLN A 406 -13.60 -19.38 -7.85
CA GLN A 406 -12.66 -19.65 -6.77
C GLN A 406 -13.28 -19.28 -5.41
N THR A 407 -13.24 -20.19 -4.44
CA THR A 407 -13.74 -19.95 -3.06
C THR A 407 -12.71 -19.17 -2.22
N PHE A 408 -13.11 -18.73 -1.01
CA PHE A 408 -12.16 -18.09 -0.08
C PHE A 408 -11.04 -19.04 0.36
N GLU A 409 -11.35 -20.33 0.55
CA GLU A 409 -10.39 -21.37 0.94
C GLU A 409 -9.38 -21.63 -0.20
N GLU A 410 -9.85 -21.58 -1.44
CA GLU A 410 -9.02 -21.75 -2.63
C GLU A 410 -8.07 -20.57 -2.89
N LEU A 411 -8.34 -19.39 -2.35
CA LEU A 411 -7.37 -18.27 -2.37
C LEU A 411 -6.11 -18.61 -1.57
N GLY A 412 -6.23 -19.46 -0.54
CA GLY A 412 -5.12 -19.73 0.36
C GLY A 412 -4.62 -18.44 1.02
N LEU A 413 -5.55 -17.68 1.65
CA LEU A 413 -5.20 -16.41 2.29
C LEU A 413 -4.15 -16.61 3.38
N VAL A 414 -3.05 -15.91 3.26
CA VAL A 414 -1.94 -15.89 4.22
C VAL A 414 -1.65 -14.46 4.64
N ASN A 415 -1.35 -14.28 5.91
CA ASN A 415 -0.84 -13.01 6.39
C ASN A 415 0.68 -13.06 6.41
N GLU A 416 1.28 -12.43 5.45
CA GLU A 416 2.72 -12.15 5.39
C GLU A 416 3.00 -10.77 6.02
N LEU A 417 3.64 -9.86 5.31
CA LEU A 417 3.66 -8.44 5.71
C LEU A 417 2.31 -7.78 5.49
N ILE A 418 1.61 -8.25 4.46
CA ILE A 418 0.23 -7.90 4.11
C ILE A 418 -0.57 -9.18 3.85
N LEU A 419 -1.90 -9.06 3.76
CA LEU A 419 -2.77 -10.17 3.38
C LEU A 419 -2.56 -10.52 1.90
N ARG A 420 -2.27 -11.79 1.60
CA ARG A 420 -2.04 -12.32 0.25
C ARG A 420 -2.87 -13.55 -0.05
N ALA A 421 -3.21 -13.72 -1.32
CA ALA A 421 -3.73 -14.96 -1.86
C ALA A 421 -2.56 -15.82 -2.38
N SER A 422 -2.09 -16.78 -1.57
CA SER A 422 -0.90 -17.59 -1.88
C SER A 422 -1.09 -18.54 -3.06
N LYS A 423 -2.35 -18.84 -3.43
CA LYS A 423 -2.70 -19.69 -4.57
C LYS A 423 -3.12 -18.89 -5.81
N GLY A 424 -2.85 -17.56 -5.81
CA GLY A 424 -3.28 -16.66 -6.87
C GLY A 424 -4.76 -16.28 -6.80
N ILE A 425 -5.14 -15.29 -7.61
CA ILE A 425 -6.53 -14.83 -7.79
C ILE A 425 -6.92 -15.06 -9.23
N HIS A 426 -7.67 -16.14 -9.48
CA HIS A 426 -8.06 -16.56 -10.81
C HIS A 426 -9.39 -15.96 -11.22
N ILE A 427 -9.35 -15.09 -12.21
CA ILE A 427 -10.51 -14.38 -12.76
C ILE A 427 -10.62 -14.64 -14.26
N LYS A 428 -11.84 -14.94 -14.70
CA LYS A 428 -12.20 -14.93 -16.10
C LYS A 428 -12.72 -13.54 -16.46
N ILE A 429 -12.18 -12.99 -17.52
CA ILE A 429 -12.48 -11.66 -18.04
C ILE A 429 -13.34 -11.80 -19.29
N SER A 430 -14.34 -10.94 -19.45
CA SER A 430 -15.09 -10.75 -20.68
C SER A 430 -15.27 -9.26 -20.95
N LEU A 431 -15.33 -8.87 -22.22
CA LEU A 431 -15.60 -7.50 -22.58
C LEU A 431 -17.05 -7.14 -22.18
N ARG A 432 -17.27 -5.87 -21.88
CA ARG A 432 -18.60 -5.30 -21.73
C ARG A 432 -19.11 -4.86 -23.11
N ASP A 433 -20.40 -5.04 -23.32
CA ASP A 433 -21.12 -4.56 -24.49
C ASP A 433 -21.07 -3.03 -24.62
#